data_83131189f207eb056d397420fa6c6672
#
_entry.id   83131189f207eb056d397420fa6c6672
#
_cell.length_a   1.000
_cell.length_b   1.000
_cell.length_c   1.000
_cell.angle_alpha   90.00
_cell.angle_beta   90.00
_cell.angle_gamma   90.00
#
_symmetry.space_group_name_H-M   'P 1'
#
loop_
_entity.id
_entity.type
_entity.pdbx_description
1 polymer ?
#
loop_
_entity_poly.entity_id
_entity_poly.type
_entity_poly.pdbx_seq_one_letter_code
_entity_poly.pdbx_strand_id
1 'polypeptide(L)'
;MKTFLAASLLAASAAIAAPAERPQDRWNLADLYPNVEAWNADAAKVDSAVSQLAACKGHLGDSAGKLRECLDLQSDVTKRYYRMAVYANETLAEDTGKPESLALTQRSQVLGSKLTQAASFVNPEVLAVGRAKIEQFLKDEKGLGIYRHDLEDILRTAPHTLDSEGEAIVASFGLARGQSGSIYNILSNADMPYPTIKLADGSEAKLDQSGYTKYREVANRDDRKKVFDAFWGEWKEFERTMGVSFYGMLKEDTVYTRVRKYPDTLTRKLDGNNIPPAVYDALIKATNDNLPTLHRYFKLRAKMLGVSEMRYYDIYPPLTGHGRDYPIDEGIQLMLDAVKPLGDDYVAAMKKGVESRWMDVYPRPHKLSGAHMAGSAYDVHPFLLINYNDNYESVSTIAHEWGHAMHTYFSNKAQPFPTAGYAIFVAEIASTCNEALLLDHMLKIAKDDDERLLYLGSALEELRGTFFRQAMFAEFERDVHARVDRGESLTGAQLTKIYGDILKRYHGDAQGVVKIDDLYAIEWAYIPHFYRSFYVFQYATSIAASQQFAQDILDKKPGALERYRKM
;
A
#
# COMPACT_ATOMS: atom_id res chain seq x y z
N MET A 1 -24.87 -66.30 23.51
CA MET A 1 -24.39 -65.72 22.26
C MET A 1 -25.40 -64.60 21.86
N LYS A 2 -25.12 -63.36 22.13
CA LYS A 2 -25.90 -62.21 21.64
C LYS A 2 -24.91 -61.28 20.95
N THR A 3 -25.04 -61.20 19.65
CA THR A 3 -24.24 -60.39 18.74
C THR A 3 -24.74 -58.95 18.82
N PHE A 4 -23.89 -57.99 19.22
CA PHE A 4 -24.17 -56.56 19.11
C PHE A 4 -23.63 -56.08 17.76
N LEU A 5 -24.52 -55.63 16.88
CA LEU A 5 -24.19 -54.82 15.71
C LEU A 5 -23.99 -53.35 16.19
N ALA A 6 -22.77 -52.84 16.05
CA ALA A 6 -22.50 -51.42 16.18
C ALA A 6 -22.77 -50.75 14.82
N ALA A 7 -23.79 -49.91 14.77
CA ALA A 7 -24.05 -49.03 13.62
C ALA A 7 -23.17 -47.80 13.74
N SER A 8 -22.15 -47.69 12.88
CA SER A 8 -21.35 -46.46 12.71
C SER A 8 -22.15 -45.42 11.92
N LEU A 9 -22.62 -44.38 12.60
CA LEU A 9 -23.13 -43.19 11.94
C LEU A 9 -21.92 -42.40 11.37
N LEU A 10 -21.69 -42.49 10.08
CA LEU A 10 -20.88 -41.52 9.36
C LEU A 10 -21.68 -40.22 9.25
N ALA A 11 -21.32 -39.23 10.04
CA ALA A 11 -21.72 -37.85 9.82
C ALA A 11 -20.99 -37.36 8.58
N ALA A 12 -21.66 -37.33 7.44
CA ALA A 12 -21.19 -36.62 6.26
C ALA A 12 -21.29 -35.14 6.56
N SER A 13 -20.15 -34.49 6.86
CA SER A 13 -20.02 -33.06 6.77
C SER A 13 -20.29 -32.65 5.31
N ALA A 14 -21.48 -32.11 5.05
CA ALA A 14 -21.74 -31.43 3.79
C ALA A 14 -20.78 -30.24 3.69
N ALA A 15 -19.75 -30.40 2.88
CA ALA A 15 -18.99 -29.25 2.41
C ALA A 15 -19.99 -28.37 1.67
N ILE A 16 -20.29 -27.18 2.21
CA ILE A 16 -21.05 -26.16 1.48
C ILE A 16 -20.20 -25.86 0.26
N ALA A 17 -20.67 -26.32 -0.91
CA ALA A 17 -20.03 -26.00 -2.18
C ALA A 17 -20.04 -24.48 -2.32
N ALA A 18 -18.87 -23.88 -2.53
CA ALA A 18 -18.78 -22.47 -2.87
C ALA A 18 -19.76 -22.19 -4.03
N PRO A 19 -20.50 -21.06 -4.01
CA PRO A 19 -21.42 -20.73 -5.08
C PRO A 19 -20.68 -20.77 -6.42
N ALA A 20 -21.33 -21.33 -7.44
CA ALA A 20 -20.75 -21.41 -8.78
C ALA A 20 -20.39 -20.00 -9.25
N GLU A 21 -19.12 -19.76 -9.53
CA GLU A 21 -18.58 -18.45 -9.94
C GLU A 21 -19.28 -18.02 -11.23
N ARG A 22 -19.90 -16.84 -11.20
CA ARG A 22 -20.62 -16.26 -12.33
C ARG A 22 -19.64 -15.54 -13.26
N PRO A 23 -19.89 -15.45 -14.59
CA PRO A 23 -19.00 -14.69 -15.49
C PRO A 23 -18.80 -13.23 -15.06
N GLN A 24 -19.79 -12.60 -14.43
CA GLN A 24 -19.69 -11.24 -13.91
C GLN A 24 -18.80 -11.11 -12.68
N ASP A 25 -18.47 -12.21 -12.02
CA ASP A 25 -17.58 -12.22 -10.85
C ASP A 25 -16.09 -12.23 -11.25
N ARG A 26 -15.82 -12.20 -12.56
CA ARG A 26 -14.48 -12.07 -13.13
C ARG A 26 -14.35 -10.82 -13.97
N TRP A 27 -13.22 -10.15 -13.85
CA TRP A 27 -12.87 -9.05 -14.72
C TRP A 27 -12.74 -9.47 -16.20
N ASN A 28 -12.73 -8.49 -17.11
CA ASN A 28 -12.57 -8.73 -18.54
C ASN A 28 -11.26 -8.16 -19.05
N LEU A 29 -10.15 -8.90 -18.94
CA LEU A 29 -8.84 -8.45 -19.42
C LEU A 29 -8.78 -8.25 -20.95
N ALA A 30 -9.78 -8.74 -21.71
CA ALA A 30 -9.87 -8.47 -23.15
C ALA A 30 -10.10 -6.99 -23.47
N ASP A 31 -10.52 -6.18 -22.49
CA ASP A 31 -10.64 -4.73 -22.63
C ASP A 31 -9.24 -4.05 -22.72
N LEU A 32 -8.19 -4.70 -22.19
CA LEU A 32 -6.80 -4.32 -22.41
C LEU A 32 -6.28 -4.87 -23.73
N TYR A 33 -6.24 -6.19 -23.86
CA TYR A 33 -5.86 -6.91 -25.09
C TYR A 33 -6.72 -8.15 -25.27
N PRO A 34 -7.27 -8.39 -26.46
CA PRO A 34 -8.15 -9.55 -26.70
C PRO A 34 -7.43 -10.89 -26.54
N ASN A 35 -6.09 -10.90 -26.70
CA ASN A 35 -5.25 -12.08 -26.55
C ASN A 35 -3.77 -11.68 -26.51
N VAL A 36 -2.89 -12.66 -26.26
CA VAL A 36 -1.43 -12.47 -26.18
C VAL A 36 -0.82 -12.08 -27.53
N GLU A 37 -1.41 -12.48 -28.65
CA GLU A 37 -0.96 -12.12 -30.01
C GLU A 37 -1.11 -10.61 -30.22
N ALA A 38 -2.22 -10.01 -29.82
CA ALA A 38 -2.44 -8.56 -29.88
C ALA A 38 -1.46 -7.81 -28.96
N TRP A 39 -1.20 -8.34 -27.76
CA TRP A 39 -0.18 -7.82 -26.86
C TRP A 39 1.21 -7.88 -27.50
N ASN A 40 1.59 -8.99 -28.14
CA ASN A 40 2.86 -9.16 -28.84
C ASN A 40 3.04 -8.16 -29.98
N ALA A 41 1.98 -7.92 -30.75
CA ALA A 41 2.00 -6.94 -31.85
C ALA A 41 2.23 -5.51 -31.32
N ASP A 42 1.68 -5.19 -30.15
CA ASP A 42 1.88 -3.87 -29.54
C ASP A 42 3.27 -3.76 -28.88
N ALA A 43 3.79 -4.86 -28.30
CA ALA A 43 5.16 -4.93 -27.79
C ALA A 43 6.22 -4.60 -28.87
N ALA A 44 6.02 -5.09 -30.08
CA ALA A 44 6.91 -4.79 -31.20
C ALA A 44 6.87 -3.29 -31.57
N LYS A 45 5.70 -2.64 -31.48
CA LYS A 45 5.59 -1.19 -31.70
C LYS A 45 6.29 -0.39 -30.60
N VAL A 46 6.14 -0.79 -29.34
CA VAL A 46 6.83 -0.14 -28.22
C VAL A 46 8.34 -0.29 -28.36
N ASP A 47 8.86 -1.48 -28.69
CA ASP A 47 10.29 -1.72 -28.89
C ASP A 47 10.87 -0.85 -30.05
N SER A 48 10.12 -0.69 -31.14
CA SER A 48 10.48 0.22 -32.25
C SER A 48 10.48 1.69 -31.79
N ALA A 49 9.46 2.13 -31.05
CA ALA A 49 9.34 3.50 -30.58
C ALA A 49 10.40 3.87 -29.53
N VAL A 50 10.85 2.91 -28.71
CA VAL A 50 11.99 3.08 -27.80
C VAL A 50 13.26 3.50 -28.56
N SER A 51 13.51 2.91 -29.74
CA SER A 51 14.63 3.29 -30.58
C SER A 51 14.50 4.71 -31.14
N GLN A 52 13.28 5.13 -31.49
CA GLN A 52 12.99 6.50 -31.93
C GLN A 52 13.18 7.51 -30.79
N LEU A 53 12.77 7.16 -29.57
CA LEU A 53 12.97 8.01 -28.39
C LEU A 53 14.46 8.24 -28.12
N ALA A 54 15.30 7.23 -28.29
CA ALA A 54 16.75 7.36 -28.15
C ALA A 54 17.36 8.39 -29.13
N ALA A 55 16.75 8.61 -30.30
CA ALA A 55 17.18 9.62 -31.25
C ALA A 55 16.85 11.07 -30.83
N CYS A 56 16.05 11.27 -29.81
CA CYS A 56 15.81 12.58 -29.19
C CYS A 56 16.98 13.09 -28.34
N LYS A 57 17.89 12.19 -27.94
CA LYS A 57 19.03 12.54 -27.09
C LYS A 57 19.94 13.57 -27.79
N GLY A 58 20.24 14.66 -27.08
CA GLY A 58 21.05 15.77 -27.59
C GLY A 58 20.24 16.85 -28.31
N HIS A 59 18.92 16.68 -28.44
CA HIS A 59 18.06 17.54 -29.25
C HIS A 59 16.93 18.25 -28.48
N LEU A 60 16.76 18.03 -27.18
CA LEU A 60 15.68 18.67 -26.41
C LEU A 60 15.82 20.19 -26.33
N GLY A 61 17.04 20.69 -26.49
CA GLY A 61 17.33 22.13 -26.50
C GLY A 61 17.25 22.81 -27.87
N ASP A 62 17.04 22.09 -28.98
CA ASP A 62 17.09 22.67 -30.32
C ASP A 62 15.96 23.66 -30.58
N SER A 63 14.73 23.30 -30.19
CA SER A 63 13.56 24.18 -30.26
C SER A 63 12.42 23.71 -29.33
N ALA A 64 11.46 24.61 -29.06
CA ALA A 64 10.25 24.26 -28.33
C ALA A 64 9.43 23.14 -29.00
N GLY A 65 9.36 23.17 -30.33
CA GLY A 65 8.70 22.12 -31.13
C GLY A 65 9.41 20.77 -31.03
N LYS A 66 10.75 20.74 -31.01
CA LYS A 66 11.53 19.49 -30.86
C LYS A 66 11.40 18.93 -29.45
N LEU A 67 11.45 19.76 -28.42
CA LEU A 67 11.17 19.33 -27.05
C LEU A 67 9.78 18.68 -26.94
N ARG A 68 8.76 19.32 -27.51
CA ARG A 68 7.40 18.80 -27.53
C ARG A 68 7.32 17.45 -28.24
N GLU A 69 7.86 17.33 -29.44
CA GLU A 69 7.87 16.09 -30.23
C GLU A 69 8.45 14.92 -29.41
N CYS A 70 9.57 15.16 -28.72
CA CYS A 70 10.24 14.13 -27.93
C CYS A 70 9.45 13.75 -26.67
N LEU A 71 8.83 14.72 -25.97
CA LEU A 71 7.99 14.45 -24.82
C LEU A 71 6.66 13.76 -25.21
N ASP A 72 6.06 14.14 -26.34
CA ASP A 72 4.87 13.48 -26.88
C ASP A 72 5.20 12.00 -27.21
N LEU A 73 6.34 11.73 -27.87
CA LEU A 73 6.78 10.37 -28.15
C LEU A 73 7.02 9.56 -26.87
N GLN A 74 7.73 10.13 -25.89
CA GLN A 74 7.94 9.48 -24.58
C GLN A 74 6.61 9.15 -23.90
N SER A 75 5.69 10.11 -23.87
CA SER A 75 4.36 9.98 -23.27
C SER A 75 3.56 8.84 -23.95
N ASP A 76 3.50 8.83 -25.28
CA ASP A 76 2.76 7.80 -26.04
C ASP A 76 3.33 6.40 -25.83
N VAL A 77 4.66 6.26 -25.84
CA VAL A 77 5.32 4.97 -25.61
C VAL A 77 5.08 4.48 -24.20
N THR A 78 5.19 5.38 -23.21
CA THR A 78 4.97 5.06 -21.78
C THR A 78 3.52 4.64 -21.54
N LYS A 79 2.56 5.35 -22.12
CA LYS A 79 1.14 5.03 -22.03
C LYS A 79 0.81 3.62 -22.58
N ARG A 80 1.36 3.28 -23.76
CA ARG A 80 1.23 1.94 -24.35
C ARG A 80 1.88 0.88 -23.46
N TYR A 81 3.08 1.15 -22.97
CA TYR A 81 3.79 0.24 -22.08
C TYR A 81 2.97 -0.04 -20.80
N TYR A 82 2.38 0.97 -20.18
CA TYR A 82 1.57 0.75 -18.98
C TYR A 82 0.34 -0.12 -19.24
N ARG A 83 -0.35 0.06 -20.37
CA ARG A 83 -1.44 -0.84 -20.77
C ARG A 83 -0.97 -2.28 -20.90
N MET A 84 0.21 -2.49 -21.49
CA MET A 84 0.82 -3.81 -21.64
C MET A 84 1.21 -4.41 -20.30
N ALA A 85 1.79 -3.61 -19.40
CA ALA A 85 2.22 -4.04 -18.08
C ALA A 85 1.01 -4.45 -17.21
N VAL A 86 -0.09 -3.69 -17.23
CA VAL A 86 -1.34 -4.06 -16.53
C VAL A 86 -1.84 -5.40 -17.04
N TYR A 87 -1.97 -5.60 -18.37
CA TYR A 87 -2.42 -6.88 -18.91
C TYR A 87 -1.56 -8.06 -18.44
N ALA A 88 -0.23 -7.93 -18.52
CA ALA A 88 0.69 -8.98 -18.13
C ALA A 88 0.61 -9.30 -16.62
N ASN A 89 0.56 -8.26 -15.77
CA ASN A 89 0.49 -8.42 -14.32
C ASN A 89 -0.86 -9.00 -13.87
N GLU A 90 -1.97 -8.51 -14.43
CA GLU A 90 -3.29 -9.00 -14.04
C GLU A 90 -3.59 -10.41 -14.60
N THR A 91 -3.02 -10.77 -15.75
CA THR A 91 -3.03 -12.16 -16.24
C THR A 91 -2.24 -13.09 -15.30
N LEU A 92 -1.12 -12.64 -14.75
CA LEU A 92 -0.38 -13.40 -13.73
C LEU A 92 -1.16 -13.44 -12.40
N ALA A 93 -1.81 -12.35 -12.01
CA ALA A 93 -2.59 -12.28 -10.77
C ALA A 93 -3.81 -13.21 -10.78
N GLU A 94 -4.40 -13.50 -11.95
CA GLU A 94 -5.46 -14.51 -12.08
C GLU A 94 -5.00 -15.92 -11.72
N ASP A 95 -3.77 -16.28 -12.09
CA ASP A 95 -3.20 -17.60 -11.84
C ASP A 95 -1.66 -17.55 -11.86
N THR A 96 -1.08 -17.43 -10.67
CA THR A 96 0.38 -17.39 -10.47
C THR A 96 1.08 -18.72 -10.76
N GLY A 97 0.33 -19.79 -10.92
CA GLY A 97 0.85 -21.11 -11.26
C GLY A 97 1.10 -21.34 -12.75
N LYS A 98 0.68 -20.41 -13.62
CA LYS A 98 0.86 -20.54 -15.08
C LYS A 98 2.22 -19.99 -15.55
N PRO A 99 3.12 -20.84 -16.07
CA PRO A 99 4.42 -20.40 -16.57
C PRO A 99 4.31 -19.33 -17.68
N GLU A 100 3.27 -19.41 -18.52
CA GLU A 100 3.05 -18.48 -19.64
C GLU A 100 2.75 -17.06 -19.14
N SER A 101 1.96 -16.93 -18.06
CA SER A 101 1.65 -15.64 -17.42
C SER A 101 2.91 -15.01 -16.81
N LEU A 102 3.73 -15.83 -16.13
CA LEU A 102 5.02 -15.38 -15.60
C LEU A 102 5.97 -14.92 -16.72
N ALA A 103 6.08 -15.70 -17.80
CA ALA A 103 6.90 -15.34 -18.95
C ALA A 103 6.44 -14.02 -19.60
N LEU A 104 5.13 -13.79 -19.69
CA LEU A 104 4.56 -12.54 -20.21
C LEU A 104 4.94 -11.34 -19.33
N THR A 105 4.84 -11.46 -18.01
CA THR A 105 5.24 -10.44 -17.04
C THR A 105 6.74 -10.14 -17.13
N GLN A 106 7.59 -11.15 -17.21
CA GLN A 106 9.04 -10.98 -17.38
C GLN A 106 9.39 -10.23 -18.68
N ARG A 107 8.72 -10.55 -19.78
CA ARG A 107 8.90 -9.85 -21.06
C ARG A 107 8.46 -8.39 -20.95
N SER A 108 7.36 -8.12 -20.27
CA SER A 108 6.91 -6.75 -19.97
C SER A 108 7.97 -5.98 -19.19
N GLN A 109 8.54 -6.58 -18.14
CA GLN A 109 9.60 -5.97 -17.33
C GLN A 109 10.86 -5.63 -18.15
N VAL A 110 11.30 -6.53 -19.04
CA VAL A 110 12.42 -6.28 -19.94
C VAL A 110 12.15 -5.07 -20.86
N LEU A 111 10.93 -4.97 -21.39
CA LEU A 111 10.53 -3.85 -22.25
C LEU A 111 10.48 -2.53 -21.46
N GLY A 112 9.96 -2.55 -20.24
CA GLY A 112 9.98 -1.40 -19.32
C GLY A 112 11.38 -0.93 -18.97
N SER A 113 12.32 -1.86 -18.77
CA SER A 113 13.73 -1.52 -18.52
C SER A 113 14.36 -0.84 -19.73
N LYS A 114 14.09 -1.32 -20.95
CA LYS A 114 14.55 -0.68 -22.19
C LYS A 114 14.00 0.75 -22.33
N LEU A 115 12.70 0.94 -22.07
CA LEU A 115 12.06 2.25 -22.13
C LEU A 115 12.68 3.21 -21.12
N THR A 116 12.86 2.79 -19.87
CA THR A 116 13.49 3.59 -18.81
C THR A 116 14.90 4.00 -19.19
N GLN A 117 15.70 3.07 -19.76
CA GLN A 117 17.04 3.36 -20.23
C GLN A 117 17.04 4.36 -21.39
N ALA A 118 16.13 4.19 -22.36
CA ALA A 118 16.04 5.08 -23.52
C ALA A 118 15.60 6.51 -23.12
N ALA A 119 14.77 6.66 -22.08
CA ALA A 119 14.30 7.95 -21.58
C ALA A 119 15.27 8.63 -20.58
N SER A 120 16.33 7.95 -20.13
CA SER A 120 17.20 8.41 -19.03
C SER A 120 17.91 9.73 -19.28
N PHE A 121 18.06 10.14 -20.53
CA PHE A 121 18.70 11.41 -20.93
C PHE A 121 17.79 12.64 -20.68
N VAL A 122 16.47 12.46 -20.56
CA VAL A 122 15.51 13.58 -20.56
C VAL A 122 15.76 14.55 -19.41
N ASN A 123 15.83 14.06 -18.19
CA ASN A 123 16.03 14.92 -17.02
C ASN A 123 17.38 15.69 -17.08
N PRO A 124 18.53 15.03 -17.28
CA PRO A 124 19.82 15.73 -17.42
C PRO A 124 19.82 16.74 -18.56
N GLU A 125 19.20 16.44 -19.69
CA GLU A 125 19.18 17.34 -20.84
C GLU A 125 18.26 18.54 -20.63
N VAL A 126 17.08 18.36 -20.02
CA VAL A 126 16.22 19.49 -19.60
C VAL A 126 16.96 20.43 -18.66
N LEU A 127 17.73 19.87 -17.69
CA LEU A 127 18.55 20.67 -16.78
C LEU A 127 19.68 21.42 -17.53
N ALA A 128 20.31 20.78 -18.52
CA ALA A 128 21.35 21.42 -19.35
C ALA A 128 20.78 22.55 -20.24
N VAL A 129 19.55 22.39 -20.76
CA VAL A 129 18.83 23.46 -21.47
C VAL A 129 18.60 24.65 -20.57
N GLY A 130 18.31 24.44 -19.31
CA GLY A 130 18.21 25.45 -18.26
C GLY A 130 16.85 26.13 -18.16
N ARG A 131 16.55 26.63 -16.95
CA ARG A 131 15.24 27.18 -16.57
C ARG A 131 14.75 28.27 -17.54
N ALA A 132 15.59 29.25 -17.85
CA ALA A 132 15.15 30.40 -18.66
C ALA A 132 14.69 29.97 -20.07
N LYS A 133 15.40 29.02 -20.70
CA LYS A 133 15.07 28.50 -22.04
C LYS A 133 13.82 27.60 -22.00
N ILE A 134 13.67 26.76 -20.98
CA ILE A 134 12.48 25.93 -20.80
C ILE A 134 11.24 26.82 -20.57
N GLU A 135 11.33 27.88 -19.74
CA GLU A 135 10.24 28.83 -19.55
C GLU A 135 9.88 29.58 -20.84
N GLN A 136 10.87 29.87 -21.69
CA GLN A 136 10.62 30.45 -23.00
C GLN A 136 9.91 29.43 -23.91
N PHE A 137 10.38 28.20 -23.96
CA PHE A 137 9.74 27.14 -24.74
C PHE A 137 8.28 26.89 -24.34
N LEU A 138 7.97 26.93 -23.03
CA LEU A 138 6.60 26.84 -22.54
C LEU A 138 5.69 28.01 -22.96
N LYS A 139 6.26 29.17 -23.31
CA LYS A 139 5.50 30.30 -23.87
C LYS A 139 5.32 30.17 -25.37
N ASP A 140 6.36 29.71 -26.08
CA ASP A 140 6.40 29.64 -27.54
C ASP A 140 5.57 28.48 -28.08
N GLU A 141 5.51 27.35 -27.35
CA GLU A 141 4.81 26.12 -27.77
C GLU A 141 3.73 25.75 -26.75
N LYS A 142 2.47 26.11 -27.04
CA LYS A 142 1.34 25.88 -26.15
C LYS A 142 1.10 24.40 -25.82
N GLY A 143 1.46 23.48 -26.72
CA GLY A 143 1.34 22.04 -26.52
C GLY A 143 2.26 21.49 -25.42
N LEU A 144 3.32 22.23 -25.05
CA LEU A 144 4.15 21.89 -23.89
C LEU A 144 3.42 22.10 -22.54
N GLY A 145 2.29 22.78 -22.54
CA GLY A 145 1.55 23.07 -21.32
C GLY A 145 1.18 21.84 -20.51
N ILE A 146 0.93 20.71 -21.15
CA ILE A 146 0.62 19.41 -20.47
C ILE A 146 1.85 18.81 -19.75
N TYR A 147 3.06 19.22 -20.11
CA TYR A 147 4.33 18.79 -19.51
C TYR A 147 4.90 19.80 -18.53
N ARG A 148 4.22 20.93 -18.31
CA ARG A 148 4.70 22.02 -17.43
C ARG A 148 5.08 21.52 -16.05
N HIS A 149 4.22 20.72 -15.43
CA HIS A 149 4.46 20.19 -14.09
C HIS A 149 5.74 19.37 -14.04
N ASP A 150 5.92 18.44 -14.97
CA ASP A 150 7.10 17.56 -15.01
C ASP A 150 8.38 18.37 -15.29
N LEU A 151 8.32 19.32 -16.23
CA LEU A 151 9.47 20.19 -16.53
C LEU A 151 9.84 21.08 -15.34
N GLU A 152 8.86 21.65 -14.63
CA GLU A 152 9.09 22.46 -13.44
C GLU A 152 9.64 21.62 -12.28
N ASP A 153 9.18 20.36 -12.12
CA ASP A 153 9.70 19.44 -11.11
C ASP A 153 11.15 19.03 -11.41
N ILE A 154 11.48 18.70 -12.65
CA ILE A 154 12.87 18.45 -13.07
C ILE A 154 13.75 19.66 -12.73
N LEU A 155 13.31 20.88 -13.06
CA LEU A 155 14.06 22.11 -12.77
C LEU A 155 14.14 22.40 -11.27
N ARG A 156 13.18 21.98 -10.47
CA ARG A 156 13.19 22.11 -9.00
C ARG A 156 14.29 21.26 -8.38
N THR A 157 14.48 20.04 -8.90
CA THR A 157 15.48 19.07 -8.40
C THR A 157 16.92 19.36 -8.87
N ALA A 158 17.15 20.39 -9.68
CA ALA A 158 18.48 20.75 -10.18
C ALA A 158 19.58 20.85 -9.13
N PRO A 159 19.37 21.41 -7.91
CA PRO A 159 20.41 21.49 -6.87
C PRO A 159 20.88 20.11 -6.38
N HIS A 160 20.06 19.08 -6.59
CA HIS A 160 20.24 17.70 -6.14
C HIS A 160 20.60 16.72 -7.26
N THR A 161 20.79 17.25 -8.48
CA THR A 161 21.23 16.46 -9.65
C THR A 161 22.73 16.69 -9.84
N LEU A 162 23.46 15.61 -10.08
CA LEU A 162 24.90 15.64 -10.34
C LEU A 162 25.16 15.90 -11.83
N ASP A 163 26.43 16.08 -12.17
CA ASP A 163 26.86 16.02 -13.57
C ASP A 163 26.72 14.60 -14.15
N SER A 164 26.90 14.46 -15.45
CA SER A 164 26.69 13.16 -16.15
C SER A 164 27.59 12.04 -15.61
N GLU A 165 28.81 12.36 -15.19
CA GLU A 165 29.74 11.37 -14.61
C GLU A 165 29.28 10.96 -13.21
N GLY A 166 28.91 11.91 -12.36
CA GLY A 166 28.35 11.67 -11.04
C GLY A 166 27.06 10.87 -11.08
N GLU A 167 26.15 11.17 -12.02
CA GLU A 167 24.92 10.39 -12.22
C GLU A 167 25.21 8.95 -12.65
N ALA A 168 26.16 8.75 -13.55
CA ALA A 168 26.57 7.40 -14.01
C ALA A 168 27.16 6.59 -12.85
N ILE A 169 28.01 7.20 -12.01
CA ILE A 169 28.56 6.57 -10.80
C ILE A 169 27.43 6.18 -9.84
N VAL A 170 26.53 7.11 -9.52
CA VAL A 170 25.39 6.84 -8.61
C VAL A 170 24.49 5.75 -9.18
N ALA A 171 24.23 5.74 -10.49
CA ALA A 171 23.44 4.70 -11.14
C ALA A 171 24.12 3.32 -11.03
N SER A 172 25.45 3.24 -11.11
CA SER A 172 26.18 1.97 -10.96
C SER A 172 26.05 1.35 -9.57
N PHE A 173 25.91 2.16 -8.51
CA PHE A 173 25.60 1.70 -7.16
C PHE A 173 24.19 1.08 -7.05
N GLY A 174 23.33 1.29 -8.02
CA GLY A 174 22.00 0.69 -8.09
C GLY A 174 22.03 -0.85 -8.01
N LEU A 175 23.09 -1.48 -8.52
CA LEU A 175 23.28 -2.94 -8.43
C LEU A 175 23.53 -3.43 -7.00
N ALA A 176 24.12 -2.59 -6.14
CA ALA A 176 24.37 -2.92 -4.73
C ALA A 176 23.23 -2.50 -3.79
N ARG A 177 22.31 -1.67 -4.28
CA ARG A 177 21.18 -1.18 -3.49
C ARG A 177 20.14 -2.27 -3.27
N GLY A 178 19.45 -2.16 -2.13
CA GLY A 178 18.38 -3.09 -1.79
C GLY A 178 18.85 -4.46 -1.28
N GLN A 179 20.15 -4.72 -1.15
CA GLN A 179 20.66 -5.98 -0.61
C GLN A 179 20.18 -6.22 0.82
N SER A 180 20.09 -5.17 1.63
CA SER A 180 19.54 -5.25 2.99
C SER A 180 18.09 -5.74 2.99
N GLY A 181 17.25 -5.24 2.08
CA GLY A 181 15.89 -5.73 1.90
C GLY A 181 15.81 -7.17 1.39
N SER A 182 16.73 -7.57 0.51
CA SER A 182 16.83 -8.95 0.03
C SER A 182 17.22 -9.91 1.15
N ILE A 183 18.18 -9.54 2.00
CA ILE A 183 18.57 -10.32 3.20
C ILE A 183 17.37 -10.46 4.14
N TYR A 184 16.66 -9.36 4.40
CA TYR A 184 15.42 -9.38 5.19
C TYR A 184 14.42 -10.40 4.63
N ASN A 185 14.13 -10.31 3.33
CA ASN A 185 13.13 -11.16 2.69
C ASN A 185 13.50 -12.65 2.73
N ILE A 186 14.76 -13.00 2.43
CA ILE A 186 15.21 -14.39 2.48
C ILE A 186 15.18 -14.91 3.91
N LEU A 187 15.76 -14.17 4.86
CA LEU A 187 15.81 -14.60 6.24
C LEU A 187 14.40 -14.77 6.83
N SER A 188 13.53 -13.79 6.66
CA SER A 188 12.20 -13.78 7.28
C SER A 188 11.19 -14.73 6.63
N ASN A 189 11.35 -15.09 5.36
CA ASN A 189 10.38 -15.94 4.66
C ASN A 189 10.87 -17.36 4.37
N ALA A 190 12.21 -17.58 4.32
CA ALA A 190 12.77 -18.88 3.95
C ALA A 190 13.62 -19.51 5.05
N ASP A 191 14.54 -18.74 5.65
CA ASP A 191 15.61 -19.33 6.48
C ASP A 191 15.31 -19.31 7.98
N MET A 192 14.38 -18.45 8.45
CA MET A 192 14.04 -18.36 9.87
C MET A 192 13.35 -19.64 10.34
N PRO A 193 13.86 -20.33 11.36
CA PRO A 193 13.33 -21.61 11.82
C PRO A 193 12.12 -21.40 12.74
N TYR A 194 11.06 -20.83 12.21
CA TYR A 194 9.84 -20.53 12.97
C TYR A 194 9.35 -21.71 13.79
N PRO A 195 9.01 -21.48 15.08
CA PRO A 195 8.61 -22.55 15.98
C PRO A 195 7.22 -23.09 15.65
N THR A 196 6.98 -24.34 16.03
CA THR A 196 5.64 -24.93 16.13
C THR A 196 5.32 -25.13 17.60
N ILE A 197 4.17 -24.62 18.06
CA ILE A 197 3.72 -24.75 19.44
C ILE A 197 2.43 -25.56 19.52
N LYS A 198 2.15 -26.10 20.70
CA LYS A 198 0.89 -26.80 20.99
C LYS A 198 -0.06 -25.85 21.72
N LEU A 199 -1.27 -25.69 21.20
CA LEU A 199 -2.33 -24.90 21.79
C LEU A 199 -3.08 -25.70 22.87
N ALA A 200 -3.90 -25.02 23.68
CA ALA A 200 -4.65 -25.63 24.78
C ALA A 200 -5.64 -26.69 24.31
N ASP A 201 -6.17 -26.60 23.11
CA ASP A 201 -7.05 -27.59 22.48
C ASP A 201 -6.31 -28.83 21.94
N GLY A 202 -4.98 -28.85 22.05
CA GLY A 202 -4.11 -29.91 21.58
C GLY A 202 -3.67 -29.81 20.13
N SER A 203 -4.16 -28.82 19.37
CA SER A 203 -3.73 -28.56 17.99
C SER A 203 -2.32 -27.98 17.94
N GLU A 204 -1.63 -28.17 16.80
CA GLU A 204 -0.32 -27.59 16.54
C GLU A 204 -0.46 -26.29 15.73
N ALA A 205 0.29 -25.27 16.13
CA ALA A 205 0.35 -23.97 15.48
C ALA A 205 1.78 -23.71 15.01
N LYS A 206 2.03 -23.74 13.70
CA LYS A 206 3.27 -23.26 13.09
C LYS A 206 3.23 -21.74 13.10
N LEU A 207 4.27 -21.11 13.65
CA LEU A 207 4.32 -19.66 13.86
C LEU A 207 5.23 -18.95 12.85
N ASP A 208 5.08 -19.26 11.56
CA ASP A 208 5.57 -18.34 10.52
C ASP A 208 4.74 -17.03 10.52
N GLN A 209 5.05 -16.10 9.63
CA GLN A 209 4.37 -14.78 9.62
C GLN A 209 2.84 -14.89 9.48
N SER A 210 2.37 -15.82 8.64
CA SER A 210 0.94 -16.09 8.45
C SER A 210 0.32 -16.76 9.67
N GLY A 211 1.03 -17.73 10.24
CA GLY A 211 0.63 -18.41 11.47
C GLY A 211 0.57 -17.45 12.66
N TYR A 212 1.57 -16.58 12.83
CA TYR A 212 1.52 -15.54 13.84
C TYR A 212 0.29 -14.65 13.68
N THR A 213 0.01 -14.19 12.46
CA THR A 213 -1.19 -13.37 12.19
C THR A 213 -2.48 -14.08 12.58
N LYS A 214 -2.61 -15.36 12.25
CA LYS A 214 -3.77 -16.18 12.60
C LYS A 214 -3.88 -16.45 14.10
N TYR A 215 -2.80 -16.93 14.73
CA TYR A 215 -2.86 -17.44 16.09
C TYR A 215 -2.73 -16.37 17.18
N ARG A 216 -2.27 -15.15 16.86
CA ARG A 216 -2.29 -14.02 17.81
C ARG A 216 -3.70 -13.55 18.18
N GLU A 217 -4.73 -14.03 17.49
CA GLU A 217 -6.13 -13.64 17.68
C GLU A 217 -6.97 -14.72 18.41
N VAL A 218 -6.38 -15.88 18.72
CA VAL A 218 -7.10 -16.97 19.37
C VAL A 218 -7.75 -16.54 20.69
N ALA A 219 -8.92 -17.10 21.00
CA ALA A 219 -9.70 -16.70 22.18
C ALA A 219 -8.98 -17.00 23.50
N ASN A 220 -8.23 -18.11 23.57
CA ASN A 220 -7.48 -18.48 24.77
C ASN A 220 -6.30 -17.53 25.00
N ARG A 221 -6.32 -16.81 26.12
CA ARG A 221 -5.30 -15.79 26.47
C ARG A 221 -3.92 -16.37 26.70
N ASP A 222 -3.83 -17.54 27.32
CA ASP A 222 -2.54 -18.18 27.59
C ASP A 222 -1.90 -18.68 26.29
N ASP A 223 -2.69 -19.14 25.33
CA ASP A 223 -2.22 -19.48 24.02
C ASP A 223 -1.74 -18.26 23.24
N ARG A 224 -2.43 -17.10 23.30
CA ARG A 224 -1.94 -15.85 22.74
C ARG A 224 -0.57 -15.47 23.30
N LYS A 225 -0.40 -15.58 24.64
CA LYS A 225 0.90 -15.34 25.26
C LYS A 225 1.98 -16.27 24.72
N LYS A 226 1.71 -17.58 24.63
CA LYS A 226 2.65 -18.56 24.05
C LYS A 226 3.01 -18.22 22.61
N VAL A 227 2.03 -17.85 21.79
CA VAL A 227 2.23 -17.41 20.40
C VAL A 227 3.18 -16.22 20.35
N PHE A 228 2.95 -15.19 21.18
CA PHE A 228 3.81 -14.00 21.23
C PHE A 228 5.21 -14.33 21.71
N ASP A 229 5.35 -15.07 22.80
CA ASP A 229 6.65 -15.40 23.37
C ASP A 229 7.50 -16.24 22.39
N ALA A 230 6.88 -17.23 21.74
CA ALA A 230 7.58 -18.09 20.81
C ALA A 230 7.93 -17.35 19.51
N PHE A 231 7.02 -16.55 18.95
CA PHE A 231 7.27 -15.81 17.72
C PHE A 231 8.33 -14.72 17.90
N TRP A 232 8.17 -13.88 18.91
CA TRP A 232 9.13 -12.80 19.17
C TRP A 232 10.44 -13.31 19.74
N GLY A 233 10.44 -14.45 20.42
CA GLY A 233 11.64 -15.15 20.84
C GLY A 233 12.51 -15.54 19.64
N GLU A 234 11.91 -16.09 18.58
CA GLU A 234 12.62 -16.43 17.35
C GLU A 234 13.22 -15.20 16.68
N TRP A 235 12.46 -14.11 16.54
CA TRP A 235 13.00 -12.86 15.99
C TRP A 235 14.14 -12.28 16.85
N LYS A 236 14.09 -12.46 18.15
CA LYS A 236 15.13 -11.98 19.08
C LYS A 236 16.47 -12.69 18.88
N GLU A 237 16.46 -13.97 18.53
CA GLU A 237 17.70 -14.70 18.20
C GLU A 237 18.44 -14.07 17.00
N PHE A 238 17.69 -13.48 16.06
CA PHE A 238 18.25 -12.82 14.88
C PHE A 238 18.45 -11.30 15.03
N GLU A 239 18.27 -10.73 16.22
CA GLU A 239 18.39 -9.28 16.48
C GLU A 239 19.67 -8.67 15.91
N ARG A 240 20.82 -9.35 16.06
CA ARG A 240 22.10 -8.86 15.55
C ARG A 240 22.15 -8.84 14.03
N THR A 241 21.69 -9.89 13.38
CA THR A 241 21.67 -10.02 11.92
C THR A 241 20.72 -8.99 11.31
N MET A 242 19.52 -8.88 11.86
CA MET A 242 18.54 -7.88 11.44
C MET A 242 19.04 -6.45 11.67
N GLY A 243 19.73 -6.22 12.82
CA GLY A 243 20.32 -4.93 13.13
C GLY A 243 21.40 -4.52 12.14
N VAL A 244 22.28 -5.43 11.75
CA VAL A 244 23.33 -5.15 10.74
C VAL A 244 22.70 -4.89 9.37
N SER A 245 21.69 -5.68 8.98
CA SER A 245 20.98 -5.50 7.71
C SER A 245 20.27 -4.14 7.65
N PHE A 246 19.48 -3.82 8.65
CA PHE A 246 18.74 -2.56 8.70
C PHE A 246 19.67 -1.34 8.79
N TYR A 247 20.71 -1.40 9.64
CA TYR A 247 21.71 -0.34 9.69
C TYR A 247 22.47 -0.17 8.36
N GLY A 248 22.67 -1.26 7.61
CA GLY A 248 23.20 -1.23 6.24
C GLY A 248 22.34 -0.35 5.31
N MET A 249 21.04 -0.53 5.35
CA MET A 249 20.07 0.28 4.58
C MET A 249 20.07 1.75 5.03
N LEU A 250 20.10 2.02 6.34
CA LEU A 250 20.16 3.39 6.86
C LEU A 250 21.42 4.12 6.37
N LYS A 251 22.58 3.43 6.35
CA LYS A 251 23.83 4.00 5.79
C LYS A 251 23.74 4.25 4.30
N GLU A 252 23.16 3.33 3.55
CA GLU A 252 22.92 3.49 2.11
C GLU A 252 22.12 4.77 1.85
N ASP A 253 21.02 4.95 2.56
CA ASP A 253 20.19 6.16 2.45
C ASP A 253 20.95 7.43 2.81
N THR A 254 21.76 7.41 3.89
CA THR A 254 22.59 8.56 4.30
C THR A 254 23.64 8.91 3.25
N VAL A 255 24.33 7.91 2.67
CA VAL A 255 25.32 8.14 1.60
C VAL A 255 24.64 8.79 0.40
N TYR A 256 23.49 8.25 -0.03
CA TYR A 256 22.74 8.78 -1.16
C TYR A 256 22.25 10.21 -0.91
N THR A 257 21.82 10.51 0.33
CA THR A 257 21.41 11.85 0.78
C THR A 257 22.55 12.85 0.64
N ARG A 258 23.74 12.50 1.10
CA ARG A 258 24.92 13.38 1.03
C ARG A 258 25.40 13.60 -0.40
N VAL A 259 25.46 12.53 -1.20
CA VAL A 259 25.84 12.62 -2.63
C VAL A 259 24.89 13.54 -3.39
N ARG A 260 23.59 13.46 -3.09
CA ARG A 260 22.54 14.33 -3.67
C ARG A 260 22.45 15.71 -3.02
N LYS A 261 23.33 16.06 -2.08
CA LYS A 261 23.39 17.37 -1.40
C LYS A 261 22.08 17.76 -0.68
N TYR A 262 21.36 16.78 -0.13
CA TYR A 262 20.26 17.06 0.78
C TYR A 262 20.77 17.25 2.21
N PRO A 263 20.06 18.05 3.03
CA PRO A 263 20.46 18.29 4.42
C PRO A 263 20.33 17.03 5.30
N ASP A 264 19.33 16.20 5.03
CA ASP A 264 19.03 14.97 5.75
C ASP A 264 18.20 13.99 4.89
N THR A 265 18.09 12.76 5.37
CA THR A 265 17.42 11.67 4.64
C THR A 265 15.91 11.89 4.57
N LEU A 266 15.28 12.42 5.61
CA LEU A 266 13.85 12.76 5.60
C LEU A 266 13.54 13.74 4.47
N THR A 267 14.25 14.87 4.41
CA THR A 267 14.07 15.88 3.37
C THR A 267 14.20 15.28 1.98
N ARG A 268 15.25 14.47 1.74
CA ARG A 268 15.45 13.81 0.44
C ARG A 268 14.28 12.88 0.06
N LYS A 269 13.79 12.09 1.00
CA LYS A 269 12.72 11.13 0.72
C LYS A 269 11.37 11.80 0.45
N LEU A 270 11.10 12.89 1.13
CA LEU A 270 9.86 13.67 0.94
C LEU A 270 9.90 14.54 -0.33
N ASP A 271 11.09 14.93 -0.76
CA ASP A 271 11.28 15.80 -1.92
C ASP A 271 10.75 15.15 -3.22
N GLY A 272 10.78 13.82 -3.35
CA GLY A 272 10.22 13.11 -4.51
C GLY A 272 8.74 13.41 -4.79
N ASN A 273 7.98 13.79 -3.77
CA ASN A 273 6.59 14.24 -3.87
C ASN A 273 6.42 15.71 -3.47
N ASN A 274 7.53 16.45 -3.37
CA ASN A 274 7.56 17.87 -2.96
C ASN A 274 6.81 18.12 -1.62
N ILE A 275 6.95 17.21 -0.66
CA ILE A 275 6.31 17.29 0.66
C ILE A 275 7.27 17.99 1.64
N PRO A 276 6.86 19.11 2.27
CA PRO A 276 7.68 19.74 3.30
C PRO A 276 7.88 18.82 4.52
N PRO A 277 9.11 18.72 5.10
CA PRO A 277 9.36 17.93 6.32
C PRO A 277 8.44 18.29 7.49
N ALA A 278 7.98 19.53 7.56
CA ALA A 278 7.03 20.00 8.57
C ALA A 278 5.71 19.21 8.58
N VAL A 279 5.29 18.63 7.46
CA VAL A 279 4.10 17.75 7.39
C VAL A 279 4.33 16.48 8.21
N TYR A 280 5.51 15.90 8.06
CA TYR A 280 5.90 14.69 8.81
C TYR A 280 6.00 14.98 10.32
N ASP A 281 6.65 16.08 10.69
CA ASP A 281 6.77 16.51 12.09
C ASP A 281 5.42 16.83 12.72
N ALA A 282 4.52 17.47 11.96
CA ALA A 282 3.16 17.76 12.42
C ALA A 282 2.35 16.47 12.68
N LEU A 283 2.48 15.45 11.82
CA LEU A 283 1.84 14.15 12.03
C LEU A 283 2.29 13.53 13.36
N ILE A 284 3.60 13.43 13.58
CA ILE A 284 4.14 12.82 14.80
C ILE A 284 3.70 13.59 16.04
N LYS A 285 3.79 14.93 15.98
CA LYS A 285 3.35 15.79 17.09
C LYS A 285 1.86 15.59 17.38
N ALA A 286 1.00 15.68 16.38
CA ALA A 286 -0.44 15.53 16.54
C ALA A 286 -0.80 14.14 17.10
N THR A 287 -0.11 13.08 16.64
CA THR A 287 -0.33 11.73 17.15
C THR A 287 0.04 11.63 18.63
N ASN A 288 1.24 12.14 19.00
CA ASN A 288 1.68 12.11 20.41
C ASN A 288 0.76 12.94 21.33
N ASP A 289 0.28 14.09 20.89
CA ASP A 289 -0.68 14.92 21.65
C ASP A 289 -2.02 14.17 21.87
N ASN A 290 -2.37 13.22 20.99
CA ASN A 290 -3.63 12.45 21.03
C ASN A 290 -3.47 11.01 21.54
N LEU A 291 -2.31 10.59 22.04
CA LEU A 291 -2.13 9.28 22.70
C LEU A 291 -3.15 9.01 23.83
N PRO A 292 -3.60 10.00 24.63
CA PRO A 292 -4.67 9.76 25.60
C PRO A 292 -5.95 9.19 24.99
N THR A 293 -6.29 9.49 23.75
CA THR A 293 -7.44 8.92 23.04
C THR A 293 -7.22 7.44 22.73
N LEU A 294 -6.03 7.07 22.24
CA LEU A 294 -5.64 5.67 22.03
C LEU A 294 -5.65 4.89 23.36
N HIS A 295 -5.15 5.50 24.45
CA HIS A 295 -5.15 4.88 25.78
C HIS A 295 -6.58 4.65 26.31
N ARG A 296 -7.54 5.55 26.01
CA ARG A 296 -8.97 5.33 26.32
C ARG A 296 -9.51 4.11 25.58
N TYR A 297 -9.16 3.96 24.30
CA TYR A 297 -9.56 2.80 23.52
C TYR A 297 -9.02 1.50 24.12
N PHE A 298 -7.74 1.43 24.49
CA PHE A 298 -7.18 0.25 25.13
C PHE A 298 -7.85 -0.08 26.48
N LYS A 299 -8.21 0.92 27.29
CA LYS A 299 -8.97 0.72 28.52
C LYS A 299 -10.37 0.16 28.25
N LEU A 300 -11.05 0.64 27.21
CA LEU A 300 -12.33 0.10 26.78
C LEU A 300 -12.17 -1.35 26.31
N ARG A 301 -11.16 -1.64 25.52
CA ARG A 301 -10.82 -2.97 25.04
C ARG A 301 -10.56 -3.94 26.19
N ALA A 302 -9.76 -3.53 27.18
CA ALA A 302 -9.52 -4.33 28.39
C ALA A 302 -10.83 -4.70 29.11
N LYS A 303 -11.77 -3.72 29.24
CA LYS A 303 -13.08 -3.95 29.83
C LYS A 303 -13.91 -4.95 29.01
N MET A 304 -13.94 -4.83 27.69
CA MET A 304 -14.69 -5.72 26.81
C MET A 304 -14.13 -7.15 26.82
N LEU A 305 -12.81 -7.30 26.89
CA LEU A 305 -12.14 -8.60 27.03
C LEU A 305 -12.20 -9.19 28.44
N GLY A 306 -12.69 -8.43 29.44
CA GLY A 306 -12.76 -8.88 30.84
C GLY A 306 -11.40 -9.09 31.50
N VAL A 307 -10.34 -8.39 31.03
CA VAL A 307 -8.98 -8.51 31.58
C VAL A 307 -8.69 -7.37 32.56
N SER A 308 -8.13 -7.72 33.73
CA SER A 308 -7.77 -6.74 34.76
C SER A 308 -6.47 -5.98 34.42
N GLU A 309 -5.55 -6.62 33.74
CA GLU A 309 -4.32 -6.04 33.23
C GLU A 309 -4.19 -6.39 31.74
N MET A 310 -4.21 -5.39 30.88
CA MET A 310 -4.05 -5.57 29.44
C MET A 310 -2.57 -5.72 29.10
N ARG A 311 -2.23 -6.75 28.33
CA ARG A 311 -0.91 -7.04 27.79
C ARG A 311 -0.87 -6.81 26.29
N TYR A 312 0.32 -6.71 25.70
CA TYR A 312 0.48 -6.46 24.28
C TYR A 312 -0.20 -7.52 23.41
N TYR A 313 -0.22 -8.78 23.83
CA TYR A 313 -0.93 -9.87 23.15
C TYR A 313 -2.46 -9.81 23.28
N ASP A 314 -3.03 -8.87 24.03
CA ASP A 314 -4.48 -8.68 24.15
C ASP A 314 -5.02 -7.61 23.16
N ILE A 315 -4.15 -7.00 22.36
CA ILE A 315 -4.59 -5.96 21.40
C ILE A 315 -5.15 -6.52 20.08
N TYR A 316 -5.02 -7.81 19.82
CA TYR A 316 -5.39 -8.41 18.54
C TYR A 316 -6.70 -9.24 18.53
N PRO A 317 -7.10 -9.95 19.61
CA PRO A 317 -8.31 -10.76 19.54
C PRO A 317 -9.52 -9.90 19.20
N PRO A 318 -10.46 -10.39 18.37
CA PRO A 318 -11.65 -9.63 18.00
C PRO A 318 -12.49 -9.32 19.26
N LEU A 319 -13.08 -8.13 19.30
CA LEU A 319 -13.95 -7.69 20.41
C LEU A 319 -15.40 -8.12 20.22
N THR A 320 -15.77 -8.46 19.00
CA THR A 320 -17.12 -8.85 18.59
C THR A 320 -17.06 -10.15 17.80
N GLY A 321 -18.18 -10.85 17.68
CA GLY A 321 -18.29 -11.98 16.76
C GLY A 321 -18.14 -11.56 15.28
N HIS A 322 -18.11 -12.55 14.38
CA HIS A 322 -17.93 -12.30 12.94
C HIS A 322 -19.13 -11.61 12.26
N GLY A 323 -20.22 -11.39 12.99
CA GLY A 323 -21.44 -10.82 12.42
C GLY A 323 -22.19 -11.84 11.53
N ARG A 324 -22.98 -11.32 10.61
CA ARG A 324 -23.69 -12.10 9.58
C ARG A 324 -22.90 -12.17 8.28
N ASP A 325 -23.31 -13.07 7.40
CA ASP A 325 -22.79 -13.12 6.05
C ASP A 325 -23.33 -11.94 5.18
N TYR A 326 -22.48 -11.49 4.28
CA TYR A 326 -22.74 -10.42 3.29
C TYR A 326 -22.46 -10.96 1.89
N PRO A 327 -23.41 -11.61 1.22
CA PRO A 327 -23.21 -12.05 -0.16
C PRO A 327 -22.79 -10.88 -1.06
N ILE A 328 -21.97 -11.14 -2.07
CA ILE A 328 -21.34 -10.09 -2.91
C ILE A 328 -22.35 -9.09 -3.49
N ASP A 329 -23.53 -9.55 -3.94
CA ASP A 329 -24.52 -8.65 -4.52
C ASP A 329 -25.08 -7.67 -3.48
N GLU A 330 -25.24 -8.10 -2.23
CA GLU A 330 -25.57 -7.21 -1.10
C GLU A 330 -24.41 -6.28 -0.76
N GLY A 331 -23.17 -6.80 -0.70
CA GLY A 331 -21.97 -5.99 -0.46
C GLY A 331 -21.83 -4.87 -1.48
N ILE A 332 -22.01 -5.16 -2.76
CA ILE A 332 -22.02 -4.16 -3.84
C ILE A 332 -23.12 -3.11 -3.61
N GLN A 333 -24.35 -3.53 -3.27
CA GLN A 333 -25.44 -2.60 -3.04
C GLN A 333 -25.16 -1.68 -1.84
N LEU A 334 -24.63 -2.22 -0.73
CA LEU A 334 -24.22 -1.44 0.45
C LEU A 334 -23.14 -0.41 0.10
N MET A 335 -22.14 -0.80 -0.69
CA MET A 335 -21.12 0.10 -1.18
C MET A 335 -21.71 1.23 -2.05
N LEU A 336 -22.57 0.92 -3.01
CA LEU A 336 -23.23 1.91 -3.87
C LEU A 336 -24.12 2.88 -3.07
N ASP A 337 -24.82 2.37 -2.05
CA ASP A 337 -25.67 3.19 -1.19
C ASP A 337 -24.83 4.12 -0.30
N ALA A 338 -23.70 3.63 0.19
CA ALA A 338 -22.78 4.39 1.03
C ALA A 338 -22.15 5.60 0.33
N VAL A 339 -21.82 5.47 -0.97
CA VAL A 339 -21.14 6.54 -1.71
C VAL A 339 -22.10 7.55 -2.39
N LYS A 340 -23.42 7.45 -2.17
CA LYS A 340 -24.39 8.43 -2.67
C LYS A 340 -24.06 9.90 -2.34
N PRO A 341 -23.49 10.23 -1.17
CA PRO A 341 -23.07 11.60 -0.89
C PRO A 341 -22.01 12.16 -1.84
N LEU A 342 -21.30 11.31 -2.60
CA LEU A 342 -20.31 11.71 -3.59
C LEU A 342 -20.91 12.16 -4.94
N GLY A 343 -22.22 12.00 -5.13
CA GLY A 343 -22.97 12.47 -6.31
C GLY A 343 -23.39 11.35 -7.26
N ASP A 344 -24.44 11.63 -8.01
CA ASP A 344 -25.10 10.64 -8.90
C ASP A 344 -24.15 10.15 -10.02
N ASP A 345 -23.29 11.00 -10.55
CA ASP A 345 -22.31 10.65 -11.56
C ASP A 345 -21.22 9.70 -11.03
N TYR A 346 -20.85 9.84 -9.74
CA TYR A 346 -19.92 8.93 -9.07
C TYR A 346 -20.56 7.54 -8.93
N VAL A 347 -21.78 7.48 -8.39
CA VAL A 347 -22.55 6.23 -8.26
C VAL A 347 -22.79 5.56 -9.62
N ALA A 348 -23.16 6.33 -10.63
CA ALA A 348 -23.40 5.81 -11.98
C ALA A 348 -22.11 5.23 -12.62
N ALA A 349 -20.95 5.90 -12.42
CA ALA A 349 -19.68 5.41 -12.91
C ALA A 349 -19.27 4.10 -12.22
N MET A 350 -19.41 4.02 -10.90
CA MET A 350 -19.12 2.83 -10.11
C MET A 350 -20.04 1.66 -10.51
N LYS A 351 -21.36 1.90 -10.61
CA LYS A 351 -22.33 0.90 -11.05
C LYS A 351 -21.99 0.36 -12.44
N LYS A 352 -21.68 1.26 -13.39
CA LYS A 352 -21.24 0.87 -14.73
C LYS A 352 -20.00 -0.05 -14.66
N GLY A 353 -19.02 0.28 -13.82
CA GLY A 353 -17.82 -0.52 -13.66
C GLY A 353 -18.11 -1.93 -13.12
N VAL A 354 -18.99 -2.04 -12.12
CA VAL A 354 -19.48 -3.34 -11.62
C VAL A 354 -20.12 -4.16 -12.72
N GLU A 355 -21.07 -3.56 -13.47
CA GLU A 355 -21.78 -4.22 -14.57
C GLU A 355 -20.86 -4.57 -15.75
N SER A 356 -19.76 -3.83 -15.93
CA SER A 356 -18.79 -4.02 -17.02
C SER A 356 -17.60 -4.91 -16.62
N ARG A 357 -17.68 -5.63 -15.50
CA ARG A 357 -16.69 -6.64 -15.10
C ARG A 357 -15.27 -6.07 -14.87
N TRP A 358 -15.18 -4.95 -14.13
CA TRP A 358 -13.89 -4.39 -13.77
C TRP A 358 -13.22 -5.15 -12.61
N MET A 359 -13.97 -6.02 -11.91
CA MET A 359 -13.56 -6.67 -10.67
C MET A 359 -13.50 -8.18 -10.82
N ASP A 360 -12.43 -8.80 -10.31
CA ASP A 360 -12.27 -10.23 -10.08
C ASP A 360 -12.53 -10.53 -8.60
N VAL A 361 -13.63 -11.21 -8.26
CA VAL A 361 -14.27 -11.18 -6.95
C VAL A 361 -13.70 -12.23 -5.99
N TYR A 362 -13.80 -13.52 -6.34
CA TYR A 362 -13.62 -14.60 -5.38
C TYR A 362 -12.21 -15.17 -5.32
N PRO A 363 -11.77 -15.67 -4.14
CA PRO A 363 -10.53 -16.43 -4.05
C PRO A 363 -10.65 -17.75 -4.83
N ARG A 364 -9.52 -18.19 -5.41
CA ARG A 364 -9.39 -19.49 -6.08
C ARG A 364 -7.95 -19.97 -6.02
N PRO A 365 -7.69 -21.27 -6.27
CA PRO A 365 -6.33 -21.78 -6.31
C PRO A 365 -5.44 -20.98 -7.27
N HIS A 366 -4.24 -20.64 -6.82
CA HIS A 366 -3.23 -19.87 -7.55
C HIS A 366 -3.57 -18.41 -7.88
N LYS A 367 -4.74 -17.89 -7.53
CA LYS A 367 -5.02 -16.46 -7.61
C LYS A 367 -4.15 -15.71 -6.60
N LEU A 368 -3.65 -14.54 -6.98
CA LEU A 368 -2.91 -13.67 -6.07
C LEU A 368 -3.78 -13.31 -4.87
N SER A 369 -3.20 -13.42 -3.66
CA SER A 369 -3.89 -13.09 -2.41
C SER A 369 -3.96 -11.58 -2.17
N GLY A 370 -4.83 -11.16 -1.24
CA GLY A 370 -5.05 -9.75 -0.92
C GLY A 370 -6.04 -9.09 -1.86
N ALA A 371 -6.00 -7.76 -1.92
CA ALA A 371 -6.79 -6.94 -2.83
C ALA A 371 -5.93 -5.82 -3.40
N HIS A 372 -6.21 -5.38 -4.62
CA HIS A 372 -5.57 -4.23 -5.23
C HIS A 372 -6.35 -3.69 -6.42
N MET A 373 -6.10 -2.43 -6.75
CA MET A 373 -6.58 -1.77 -7.97
C MET A 373 -5.41 -1.52 -8.93
N ALA A 374 -5.56 -1.95 -10.19
CA ALA A 374 -4.62 -1.69 -11.28
C ALA A 374 -5.21 -0.64 -12.24
N GLY A 375 -4.69 0.59 -12.18
CA GLY A 375 -5.24 1.73 -12.92
C GLY A 375 -4.26 2.43 -13.87
N SER A 376 -3.04 1.90 -14.08
CA SER A 376 -2.02 2.56 -14.90
C SER A 376 -2.32 2.54 -16.42
N ALA A 377 -3.29 1.73 -16.87
CA ALA A 377 -3.73 1.69 -18.27
C ALA A 377 -4.68 2.87 -18.56
N TYR A 378 -4.12 4.05 -18.84
CA TYR A 378 -4.85 5.33 -18.94
C TYR A 378 -6.05 5.30 -19.91
N ASP A 379 -5.93 4.63 -21.05
CA ASP A 379 -6.99 4.57 -22.08
C ASP A 379 -8.05 3.50 -21.82
N VAL A 380 -7.96 2.78 -20.71
CA VAL A 380 -8.86 1.71 -20.30
C VAL A 380 -9.35 1.98 -18.87
N HIS A 381 -10.38 1.31 -18.44
CA HIS A 381 -10.84 1.40 -17.05
C HIS A 381 -9.87 0.74 -16.06
N PRO A 382 -9.95 1.08 -14.78
CA PRO A 382 -9.22 0.33 -13.73
C PRO A 382 -9.70 -1.12 -13.61
N PHE A 383 -8.82 -2.00 -13.13
CA PHE A 383 -9.11 -3.39 -12.80
C PHE A 383 -8.93 -3.62 -11.31
N LEU A 384 -9.79 -4.41 -10.69
CA LEU A 384 -9.77 -4.67 -9.25
C LEU A 384 -9.64 -6.18 -8.99
N LEU A 385 -8.62 -6.58 -8.25
CA LEU A 385 -8.50 -7.93 -7.73
C LEU A 385 -8.99 -7.92 -6.29
N ILE A 386 -9.95 -8.79 -5.99
CA ILE A 386 -10.53 -8.98 -4.66
C ILE A 386 -10.42 -10.47 -4.29
N ASN A 387 -10.49 -10.79 -3.01
CA ASN A 387 -10.65 -12.13 -2.48
C ASN A 387 -11.80 -12.10 -1.45
N TYR A 388 -13.01 -11.98 -1.96
CA TYR A 388 -14.24 -11.76 -1.18
C TYR A 388 -14.64 -13.01 -0.40
N ASN A 389 -14.98 -12.87 0.89
CA ASN A 389 -15.27 -13.96 1.83
C ASN A 389 -16.61 -13.77 2.56
N ASP A 390 -17.58 -13.12 1.95
CA ASP A 390 -18.95 -12.92 2.46
C ASP A 390 -19.03 -12.37 3.89
N ASN A 391 -18.06 -11.57 4.35
CA ASN A 391 -18.05 -10.91 5.65
C ASN A 391 -17.97 -9.38 5.53
N TYR A 392 -18.17 -8.67 6.63
CA TYR A 392 -18.13 -7.20 6.64
C TYR A 392 -16.77 -6.63 6.21
N GLU A 393 -15.67 -7.28 6.57
CA GLU A 393 -14.33 -6.86 6.13
C GLU A 393 -14.20 -6.90 4.61
N SER A 394 -14.78 -7.91 3.96
CA SER A 394 -14.81 -7.99 2.49
C SER A 394 -15.66 -6.88 1.87
N VAL A 395 -16.77 -6.46 2.52
CA VAL A 395 -17.56 -5.29 2.08
C VAL A 395 -16.74 -4.01 2.19
N SER A 396 -15.98 -3.83 3.29
CA SER A 396 -15.06 -2.71 3.44
C SER A 396 -13.96 -2.72 2.37
N THR A 397 -13.39 -3.89 2.10
CA THR A 397 -12.35 -4.07 1.07
C THR A 397 -12.84 -3.68 -0.32
N ILE A 398 -14.05 -4.10 -0.74
CA ILE A 398 -14.58 -3.66 -2.05
C ILE A 398 -14.83 -2.15 -2.07
N ALA A 399 -15.32 -1.54 -0.99
CA ALA A 399 -15.49 -0.10 -0.89
C ALA A 399 -14.15 0.64 -1.04
N HIS A 400 -13.10 0.13 -0.41
CA HIS A 400 -11.72 0.61 -0.49
C HIS A 400 -11.20 0.57 -1.94
N GLU A 401 -11.17 -0.60 -2.56
CA GLU A 401 -10.61 -0.76 -3.91
C GLU A 401 -11.41 0.03 -4.96
N TRP A 402 -12.74 0.12 -4.82
CA TRP A 402 -13.55 0.98 -5.66
C TRP A 402 -13.28 2.47 -5.44
N GLY A 403 -12.84 2.88 -4.24
CA GLY A 403 -12.35 4.24 -4.00
C GLY A 403 -11.14 4.57 -4.87
N HIS A 404 -10.15 3.70 -4.90
CA HIS A 404 -9.00 3.80 -5.80
C HIS A 404 -9.41 3.82 -7.28
N ALA A 405 -10.32 2.91 -7.67
CA ALA A 405 -10.79 2.83 -9.05
C ALA A 405 -11.47 4.12 -9.51
N MET A 406 -12.32 4.70 -8.67
CA MET A 406 -12.98 5.96 -8.99
C MET A 406 -12.01 7.14 -9.01
N HIS A 407 -11.04 7.22 -8.09
CA HIS A 407 -9.99 8.23 -8.12
C HIS A 407 -9.26 8.20 -9.46
N THR A 408 -8.75 7.03 -9.87
CA THR A 408 -8.07 6.84 -11.15
C THR A 408 -8.99 7.15 -12.36
N TYR A 409 -10.23 6.66 -12.32
CA TYR A 409 -11.19 6.90 -13.41
C TYR A 409 -11.46 8.38 -13.63
N PHE A 410 -11.70 9.15 -12.56
CA PHE A 410 -11.99 10.57 -12.69
C PHE A 410 -10.72 11.38 -12.98
N SER A 411 -9.56 11.00 -12.46
CA SER A 411 -8.28 11.62 -12.81
C SER A 411 -7.98 11.44 -14.30
N ASN A 412 -8.05 10.21 -14.82
CA ASN A 412 -7.81 9.93 -16.24
C ASN A 412 -8.81 10.66 -17.17
N LYS A 413 -10.03 10.91 -16.70
CA LYS A 413 -11.05 11.66 -17.44
C LYS A 413 -10.79 13.17 -17.45
N ALA A 414 -10.20 13.70 -16.37
CA ALA A 414 -10.02 15.15 -16.17
C ALA A 414 -8.64 15.65 -16.64
N GLN A 415 -7.62 14.77 -16.62
CA GLN A 415 -6.23 15.13 -16.84
C GLN A 415 -5.68 14.45 -18.10
N PRO A 416 -4.78 15.09 -18.85
CA PRO A 416 -3.99 14.40 -19.89
C PRO A 416 -3.04 13.39 -19.22
N PHE A 417 -2.62 12.37 -19.96
CA PHE A 417 -1.81 11.28 -19.44
C PHE A 417 -0.58 11.73 -18.60
N PRO A 418 0.22 12.74 -19.00
CA PRO A 418 1.38 13.16 -18.22
C PRO A 418 1.06 13.63 -16.79
N THR A 419 -0.16 14.12 -16.56
CA THR A 419 -0.60 14.66 -15.27
C THR A 419 -1.72 13.87 -14.62
N ALA A 420 -2.14 12.73 -15.20
CA ALA A 420 -3.22 11.91 -14.66
C ALA A 420 -2.79 11.05 -13.45
N GLY A 421 -1.48 10.77 -13.31
CA GLY A 421 -0.94 10.09 -12.15
C GLY A 421 -0.99 10.98 -10.91
N TYR A 422 -1.16 10.35 -9.75
CA TYR A 422 -1.18 11.04 -8.45
C TYR A 422 -0.20 10.41 -7.47
N ALA A 423 0.29 11.23 -6.53
CA ALA A 423 1.23 10.76 -5.52
C ALA A 423 0.59 9.76 -4.56
N ILE A 424 1.39 8.80 -4.08
CA ILE A 424 0.94 7.83 -3.07
C ILE A 424 0.41 8.51 -1.81
N PHE A 425 0.91 9.71 -1.49
CA PHE A 425 0.45 10.54 -0.38
C PHE A 425 -1.06 10.84 -0.40
N VAL A 426 -1.68 10.88 -1.57
CA VAL A 426 -3.13 11.11 -1.74
C VAL A 426 -3.90 9.86 -2.20
N ALA A 427 -3.18 8.80 -2.58
CA ALA A 427 -3.79 7.61 -3.15
C ALA A 427 -4.85 6.98 -2.22
N GLU A 428 -4.52 6.87 -0.92
CA GLU A 428 -5.40 6.25 0.07
C GLU A 428 -6.53 7.17 0.56
N ILE A 429 -6.55 8.44 0.16
CA ILE A 429 -7.63 9.34 0.60
C ILE A 429 -8.97 8.90 0.02
N ALA A 430 -9.00 8.52 -1.24
CA ALA A 430 -10.25 8.12 -1.90
C ALA A 430 -10.77 6.77 -1.40
N SER A 431 -9.87 5.80 -1.21
CA SER A 431 -10.21 4.46 -0.71
C SER A 431 -10.77 4.52 0.71
N THR A 432 -10.03 5.15 1.63
CA THR A 432 -10.45 5.26 3.05
C THR A 432 -11.61 6.25 3.26
N CYS A 433 -11.85 7.19 2.34
CA CYS A 433 -13.06 8.00 2.34
C CYS A 433 -14.31 7.15 2.04
N ASN A 434 -14.22 6.23 1.08
CA ASN A 434 -15.30 5.29 0.80
C ASN A 434 -15.60 4.40 2.02
N GLU A 435 -14.58 3.93 2.73
CA GLU A 435 -14.76 3.14 3.96
C GLU A 435 -15.43 3.97 5.07
N ALA A 436 -15.06 5.24 5.22
CA ALA A 436 -15.71 6.14 6.20
C ALA A 436 -17.19 6.39 5.85
N LEU A 437 -17.52 6.55 4.57
CA LEU A 437 -18.90 6.67 4.13
C LEU A 437 -19.67 5.35 4.29
N LEU A 438 -19.01 4.20 4.06
CA LEU A 438 -19.59 2.89 4.32
C LEU A 438 -19.91 2.72 5.81
N LEU A 439 -18.99 3.08 6.71
CA LEU A 439 -19.21 3.03 8.14
C LEU A 439 -20.45 3.85 8.55
N ASP A 440 -20.55 5.10 8.09
CA ASP A 440 -21.71 5.96 8.35
C ASP A 440 -23.03 5.33 7.86
N HIS A 441 -23.01 4.76 6.65
CA HIS A 441 -24.16 4.06 6.10
C HIS A 441 -24.54 2.83 6.94
N MET A 442 -23.57 1.97 7.26
CA MET A 442 -23.80 0.76 8.05
C MET A 442 -24.34 1.06 9.45
N LEU A 443 -23.82 2.11 10.11
CA LEU A 443 -24.34 2.55 11.42
C LEU A 443 -25.79 3.05 11.36
N LYS A 444 -26.23 3.61 10.24
CA LYS A 444 -27.60 4.07 10.03
C LYS A 444 -28.59 2.92 9.82
N ILE A 445 -28.15 1.82 9.21
CA ILE A 445 -29.00 0.66 8.91
C ILE A 445 -28.83 -0.50 9.88
N ALA A 446 -27.92 -0.41 10.84
CA ALA A 446 -27.67 -1.43 11.86
C ALA A 446 -28.97 -1.78 12.61
N LYS A 447 -29.28 -3.07 12.72
CA LYS A 447 -30.53 -3.58 13.28
C LYS A 447 -30.53 -3.61 14.81
N ASP A 448 -29.34 -3.78 15.39
CA ASP A 448 -29.17 -3.92 16.84
C ASP A 448 -27.80 -3.40 17.29
N ASP A 449 -27.53 -3.49 18.59
CA ASP A 449 -26.28 -3.02 19.19
C ASP A 449 -25.10 -3.92 18.85
N ASP A 450 -25.30 -5.20 18.54
CA ASP A 450 -24.23 -6.12 18.18
C ASP A 450 -23.67 -5.78 16.78
N GLU A 451 -24.54 -5.52 15.79
CA GLU A 451 -24.12 -5.00 14.48
C GLU A 451 -23.40 -3.64 14.63
N ARG A 452 -23.93 -2.73 15.45
CA ARG A 452 -23.27 -1.42 15.70
C ARG A 452 -21.89 -1.59 16.32
N LEU A 453 -21.74 -2.50 17.28
CA LEU A 453 -20.45 -2.79 17.91
C LEU A 453 -19.46 -3.40 16.92
N LEU A 454 -19.91 -4.26 16.01
CA LEU A 454 -19.07 -4.82 14.96
C LEU A 454 -18.48 -3.71 14.07
N TYR A 455 -19.34 -2.82 13.54
CA TYR A 455 -18.91 -1.75 12.64
C TYR A 455 -17.99 -0.73 13.34
N LEU A 456 -18.36 -0.30 14.54
CA LEU A 456 -17.53 0.62 15.34
C LEU A 456 -16.21 -0.04 15.77
N GLY A 457 -16.23 -1.32 16.12
CA GLY A 457 -15.04 -2.09 16.49
C GLY A 457 -14.07 -2.17 15.33
N SER A 458 -14.55 -2.52 14.14
CA SER A 458 -13.73 -2.57 12.91
C SER A 458 -13.09 -1.21 12.59
N ALA A 459 -13.87 -0.13 12.65
CA ALA A 459 -13.36 1.22 12.40
C ALA A 459 -12.31 1.67 13.43
N LEU A 460 -12.47 1.32 14.70
CA LEU A 460 -11.49 1.64 15.74
C LEU A 460 -10.20 0.84 15.57
N GLU A 461 -10.29 -0.43 15.14
CA GLU A 461 -9.11 -1.24 14.82
C GLU A 461 -8.38 -0.71 13.59
N GLU A 462 -9.10 -0.26 12.56
CA GLU A 462 -8.52 0.41 11.40
C GLU A 462 -7.75 1.66 11.80
N LEU A 463 -8.34 2.55 12.58
CA LEU A 463 -7.68 3.76 13.09
C LEU A 463 -6.47 3.44 13.97
N ARG A 464 -6.54 2.40 14.80
CA ARG A 464 -5.40 1.94 15.59
C ARG A 464 -4.27 1.44 14.69
N GLY A 465 -4.59 0.63 13.68
CA GLY A 465 -3.63 0.00 12.78
C GLY A 465 -3.08 0.95 11.72
N THR A 466 -3.95 1.77 11.12
CA THR A 466 -3.62 2.60 9.95
C THR A 466 -3.19 4.03 10.34
N PHE A 467 -3.65 4.57 11.46
CA PHE A 467 -3.20 5.87 11.94
C PHE A 467 -2.13 5.74 13.04
N PHE A 468 -2.51 5.27 14.23
CA PHE A 468 -1.59 5.32 15.40
C PHE A 468 -0.37 4.43 15.24
N ARG A 469 -0.54 3.20 14.75
CA ARG A 469 0.58 2.27 14.54
C ARG A 469 1.52 2.77 13.44
N GLN A 470 1.00 3.31 12.36
CA GLN A 470 1.84 3.82 11.27
C GLN A 470 2.58 5.11 11.67
N ALA A 471 1.95 5.98 12.45
CA ALA A 471 2.62 7.15 13.03
C ALA A 471 3.71 6.75 14.04
N MET A 472 3.50 5.68 14.82
CA MET A 472 4.52 5.11 15.69
C MET A 472 5.73 4.61 14.89
N PHE A 473 5.50 3.92 13.80
CA PHE A 473 6.56 3.47 12.88
C PHE A 473 7.29 4.65 12.24
N ALA A 474 6.54 5.66 11.80
CA ALA A 474 7.11 6.88 11.24
C ALA A 474 8.02 7.59 12.25
N GLU A 475 7.65 7.65 13.52
CA GLU A 475 8.48 8.24 14.57
C GLU A 475 9.79 7.46 14.78
N PHE A 476 9.72 6.13 14.76
CA PHE A 476 10.91 5.29 14.81
C PHE A 476 11.83 5.53 13.60
N GLU A 477 11.29 5.53 12.37
CA GLU A 477 12.07 5.83 11.17
C GLU A 477 12.78 7.17 11.25
N ARG A 478 12.05 8.23 11.68
CA ARG A 478 12.63 9.57 11.83
C ARG A 478 13.79 9.57 12.82
N ASP A 479 13.65 8.93 13.99
CA ASP A 479 14.69 8.93 15.02
C ASP A 479 15.96 8.18 14.54
N VAL A 480 15.81 6.97 13.99
CA VAL A 480 16.96 6.17 13.56
C VAL A 480 17.68 6.79 12.36
N HIS A 481 16.97 7.32 11.37
CA HIS A 481 17.59 8.02 10.24
C HIS A 481 18.33 9.28 10.70
N ALA A 482 17.71 10.11 11.54
CA ALA A 482 18.35 11.31 12.06
C ALA A 482 19.63 11.02 12.84
N ARG A 483 19.70 9.91 13.59
CA ARG A 483 20.93 9.47 14.29
C ARG A 483 22.02 9.11 13.29
N VAL A 484 21.71 8.29 12.28
CA VAL A 484 22.69 7.86 11.28
C VAL A 484 23.15 9.02 10.39
N ASP A 485 22.28 9.94 10.05
CA ASP A 485 22.64 11.17 9.33
C ASP A 485 23.66 12.03 10.11
N ARG A 486 23.58 12.06 11.46
CA ARG A 486 24.59 12.69 12.34
C ARG A 486 25.86 11.86 12.53
N GLY A 487 25.93 10.64 11.97
CA GLY A 487 27.10 9.75 12.04
C GLY A 487 27.08 8.78 13.22
N GLU A 488 25.96 8.61 13.92
CA GLU A 488 25.81 7.61 14.98
C GLU A 488 25.77 6.19 14.37
N SER A 489 26.39 5.24 15.06
CA SER A 489 26.27 3.82 14.72
C SER A 489 25.16 3.19 15.55
N LEU A 490 24.34 2.35 14.93
CA LEU A 490 23.22 1.67 15.60
C LEU A 490 23.39 0.15 15.53
N THR A 491 23.36 -0.49 16.70
CA THR A 491 23.30 -1.95 16.84
C THR A 491 21.86 -2.43 16.93
N GLY A 492 21.60 -3.73 16.72
CA GLY A 492 20.27 -4.33 16.92
C GLY A 492 19.69 -4.02 18.29
N ALA A 493 20.49 -4.15 19.36
CA ALA A 493 20.05 -3.84 20.72
C ALA A 493 19.68 -2.36 20.92
N GLN A 494 20.39 -1.43 20.28
CA GLN A 494 20.02 0.00 20.32
C GLN A 494 18.73 0.27 19.54
N LEU A 495 18.55 -0.37 18.39
CA LEU A 495 17.30 -0.30 17.61
C LEU A 495 16.12 -0.84 18.43
N THR A 496 16.29 -2.00 19.09
CA THR A 496 15.28 -2.58 19.98
C THR A 496 14.94 -1.63 21.13
N LYS A 497 15.95 -0.99 21.73
CA LYS A 497 15.70 -0.02 22.80
C LYS A 497 14.92 1.20 22.31
N ILE A 498 15.31 1.80 21.18
CA ILE A 498 14.64 2.98 20.60
C ILE A 498 13.18 2.63 20.28
N TYR A 499 12.95 1.49 19.60
CA TYR A 499 11.62 1.04 19.25
C TYR A 499 10.78 0.74 20.49
N GLY A 500 11.35 0.04 21.47
CA GLY A 500 10.68 -0.31 22.72
C GLY A 500 10.25 0.91 23.52
N ASP A 501 11.07 1.95 23.59
CA ASP A 501 10.72 3.21 24.28
C ASP A 501 9.51 3.89 23.60
N ILE A 502 9.46 3.91 22.26
CA ILE A 502 8.35 4.45 21.49
C ILE A 502 7.10 3.55 21.67
N LEU A 503 7.24 2.24 21.50
CA LEU A 503 6.15 1.26 21.67
C LEU A 503 5.47 1.39 23.03
N LYS A 504 6.25 1.42 24.11
CA LYS A 504 5.75 1.58 25.48
C LYS A 504 5.00 2.89 25.68
N ARG A 505 5.49 3.99 25.12
CA ARG A 505 4.84 5.30 25.20
C ARG A 505 3.50 5.31 24.45
N TYR A 506 3.43 4.81 23.22
CA TYR A 506 2.19 4.75 22.44
C TYR A 506 1.12 3.89 23.12
N HIS A 507 1.51 2.87 23.82
CA HIS A 507 0.59 1.95 24.51
C HIS A 507 0.33 2.33 25.97
N GLY A 508 0.95 3.39 26.50
CA GLY A 508 0.71 3.84 27.86
C GLY A 508 1.21 2.86 28.93
N ASP A 509 2.34 2.18 28.69
CA ASP A 509 2.92 1.20 29.63
C ASP A 509 3.20 1.81 31.00
N ALA A 510 3.84 2.97 31.04
CA ALA A 510 4.13 3.69 32.28
C ALA A 510 2.85 4.13 33.03
N GLN A 511 1.73 4.30 32.33
CA GLN A 511 0.42 4.63 32.89
C GLN A 511 -0.41 3.39 33.23
N GLY A 512 0.13 2.19 33.04
CA GLY A 512 -0.56 0.92 33.30
C GLY A 512 -1.73 0.64 32.34
N VAL A 513 -1.68 1.20 31.11
CA VAL A 513 -2.75 1.00 30.12
C VAL A 513 -2.58 -0.33 29.41
N VAL A 514 -1.43 -0.56 28.75
CA VAL A 514 -1.03 -1.85 28.17
C VAL A 514 0.40 -2.14 28.60
N LYS A 515 0.59 -3.27 29.26
CA LYS A 515 1.93 -3.73 29.65
C LYS A 515 2.65 -4.37 28.48
N ILE A 516 3.87 -3.91 28.23
CA ILE A 516 4.74 -4.37 27.14
C ILE A 516 5.95 -5.10 27.74
N ASP A 517 6.06 -6.38 27.46
CA ASP A 517 7.25 -7.16 27.82
C ASP A 517 8.43 -6.75 26.93
N ASP A 518 9.65 -6.66 27.49
CA ASP A 518 10.83 -6.18 26.77
C ASP A 518 11.17 -7.02 25.51
N LEU A 519 10.79 -8.30 25.52
CA LEU A 519 10.92 -9.18 24.37
C LEU A 519 10.24 -8.62 23.12
N TYR A 520 9.05 -8.04 23.27
CA TYR A 520 8.24 -7.58 22.13
C TYR A 520 8.78 -6.31 21.47
N ALA A 521 9.74 -5.63 22.11
CA ALA A 521 10.44 -4.50 21.51
C ALA A 521 11.28 -4.87 20.26
N ILE A 522 11.52 -6.19 20.00
CA ILE A 522 12.15 -6.67 18.77
C ILE A 522 11.25 -6.48 17.52
N GLU A 523 9.99 -6.12 17.69
CA GLU A 523 9.01 -5.99 16.60
C GLU A 523 9.49 -5.12 15.43
N TRP A 524 10.38 -4.15 15.64
CA TRP A 524 10.96 -3.37 14.54
C TRP A 524 11.60 -4.26 13.46
N ALA A 525 12.21 -5.38 13.87
CA ALA A 525 12.87 -6.31 12.96
C ALA A 525 11.88 -7.06 12.04
N TYR A 526 10.62 -7.18 12.45
CA TYR A 526 9.55 -7.84 11.69
C TYR A 526 8.96 -6.95 10.59
N ILE A 527 9.10 -5.62 10.64
CA ILE A 527 8.38 -4.68 9.79
C ILE A 527 9.09 -4.49 8.44
N PRO A 528 8.59 -5.09 7.33
CA PRO A 528 9.23 -5.00 6.01
C PRO A 528 9.24 -3.56 5.46
N HIS A 529 8.26 -2.75 5.86
CA HIS A 529 8.10 -1.38 5.40
C HIS A 529 9.29 -0.49 5.74
N PHE A 530 10.05 -0.78 6.80
CA PHE A 530 11.23 0.00 7.15
C PHE A 530 12.34 -0.07 6.09
N TYR A 531 12.33 -1.10 5.22
CA TYR A 531 13.21 -1.16 4.05
C TYR A 531 12.73 -0.30 2.86
N ARG A 532 11.59 0.40 3.03
CA ARG A 532 11.05 1.45 2.13
C ARG A 532 10.98 2.79 2.87
N SER A 533 12.12 3.30 3.31
CA SER A 533 12.26 4.45 4.20
C SER A 533 11.24 5.57 3.96
N PHE A 534 10.58 6.00 5.02
CA PHE A 534 9.59 7.06 5.04
C PHE A 534 8.37 6.80 4.15
N TYR A 535 7.96 5.53 4.06
CA TYR A 535 6.75 5.16 3.32
C TYR A 535 5.49 5.20 4.20
N VAL A 536 5.58 4.69 5.45
CA VAL A 536 4.40 4.37 6.27
C VAL A 536 3.63 5.58 6.80
N PHE A 537 4.24 6.74 6.91
CA PHE A 537 3.53 7.95 7.37
C PHE A 537 2.36 8.32 6.46
N GLN A 538 2.41 7.94 5.20
CA GLN A 538 1.39 8.23 4.19
C GLN A 538 0.06 7.56 4.50
N TYR A 539 0.05 6.41 5.14
CA TYR A 539 -1.18 5.78 5.63
C TYR A 539 -1.88 6.68 6.66
N ALA A 540 -1.12 7.20 7.63
CA ALA A 540 -1.69 8.03 8.70
C ALA A 540 -2.17 9.39 8.17
N THR A 541 -1.45 10.03 7.25
CA THR A 541 -1.88 11.30 6.64
C THR A 541 -3.10 11.12 5.76
N SER A 542 -3.14 10.05 4.98
CA SER A 542 -4.27 9.76 4.08
C SER A 542 -5.55 9.48 4.86
N ILE A 543 -5.51 8.61 5.90
CA ILE A 543 -6.71 8.33 6.69
C ILE A 543 -7.18 9.56 7.47
N ALA A 544 -6.29 10.41 7.97
CA ALA A 544 -6.67 11.66 8.61
C ALA A 544 -7.41 12.61 7.65
N ALA A 545 -6.89 12.76 6.43
CA ALA A 545 -7.51 13.58 5.39
C ALA A 545 -8.86 13.01 4.94
N SER A 546 -8.95 11.69 4.74
CA SER A 546 -10.18 11.03 4.29
C SER A 546 -11.31 11.13 5.31
N GLN A 547 -11.01 10.95 6.60
CA GLN A 547 -12.00 11.12 7.67
C GLN A 547 -12.54 12.56 7.70
N GLN A 548 -11.67 13.55 7.51
CA GLN A 548 -12.10 14.95 7.43
C GLN A 548 -12.97 15.22 6.18
N PHE A 549 -12.59 14.68 5.01
CA PHE A 549 -13.41 14.82 3.79
C PHE A 549 -14.77 14.14 3.95
N ALA A 550 -14.79 12.88 4.43
CA ALA A 550 -16.03 12.15 4.65
C ALA A 550 -16.97 12.90 5.61
N GLN A 551 -16.45 13.36 6.76
CA GLN A 551 -17.23 14.11 7.74
C GLN A 551 -17.77 15.43 7.15
N ASP A 552 -16.92 16.20 6.43
CA ASP A 552 -17.33 17.47 5.83
C ASP A 552 -18.42 17.27 4.76
N ILE A 553 -18.36 16.15 3.99
CA ILE A 553 -19.35 15.78 2.98
C ILE A 553 -20.67 15.37 3.64
N LEU A 554 -20.61 14.51 4.68
CA LEU A 554 -21.79 14.07 5.43
C LEU A 554 -22.49 15.22 6.15
N ASP A 555 -21.73 16.18 6.67
CA ASP A 555 -22.22 17.42 7.30
C ASP A 555 -22.71 18.44 6.26
N LYS A 556 -22.58 18.15 4.96
CA LYS A 556 -22.97 19.04 3.85
C LYS A 556 -22.30 20.42 3.94
N LYS A 557 -21.03 20.47 4.38
CA LYS A 557 -20.31 21.74 4.46
C LYS A 557 -20.11 22.35 3.06
N PRO A 558 -20.26 23.67 2.90
CA PRO A 558 -20.11 24.30 1.60
C PRO A 558 -18.78 23.99 0.91
N GLY A 559 -18.82 23.54 -0.34
CA GLY A 559 -17.66 23.19 -1.15
C GLY A 559 -16.90 21.92 -0.71
N ALA A 560 -17.41 21.12 0.24
CA ALA A 560 -16.73 19.93 0.71
C ALA A 560 -16.57 18.88 -0.41
N LEU A 561 -17.66 18.55 -1.08
CA LEU A 561 -17.67 17.62 -2.21
C LEU A 561 -16.78 18.13 -3.36
N GLU A 562 -16.84 19.41 -3.68
CA GLU A 562 -16.01 20.00 -4.73
C GLU A 562 -14.51 19.89 -4.41
N ARG A 563 -14.10 20.16 -3.16
CA ARG A 563 -12.70 19.98 -2.74
C ARG A 563 -12.24 18.54 -2.86
N TYR A 564 -13.06 17.59 -2.41
CA TYR A 564 -12.77 16.15 -2.53
C TYR A 564 -12.64 15.73 -4.01
N ARG A 565 -13.57 16.16 -4.85
CA ARG A 565 -13.56 15.80 -6.28
C ARG A 565 -12.48 16.52 -7.10
N LYS A 566 -11.83 17.52 -6.53
CA LYS A 566 -10.75 18.28 -7.14
C LYS A 566 -9.36 17.69 -6.81
N MET A 567 -9.32 16.81 -5.82
CA MET A 567 -8.12 16.07 -5.44
C MET A 567 -7.67 15.15 -6.58
#